data_499698a8f6574cadebb41ce9b6031d3d
#
_entry.id   499698a8f6574cadebb41ce9b6031d3d
#
_cell.length_a   1.000
_cell.length_b   1.000
_cell.length_c   1.000
_cell.angle_alpha   90.00
_cell.angle_beta   90.00
_cell.angle_gamma   90.00
#
_symmetry.space_group_name_H-M   'P 1'
#
loop_
_entity.id
_entity.type
_entity.pdbx_description
1 polymer ?
#
loop_
_entity_poly.entity_id
_entity_poly.type
_entity_poly.pdbx_seq_one_letter_code
_entity_poly.pdbx_strand_id
1 'polypeptide(L)'
;ALADAPPAFTEVGLRYTHYSEDSIDQDAVIFGATDRYDIDITQLWIEAPVGASWSVALDVQNDYQTGASPWFVGAQQDGEPGVIMSGASIQDNRVEVGVTTRYFWADGNAGFAVSHSDEDDYEATALAFDASWNTADDARTWSTSFSTSRDTLNPTQGVIPVFVTEADLDT
;
A
#
# COMPACT_ATOMS: atom_id res chain seq x y z
N ALA A 1 15.95 -14.72 -12.45
CA ALA A 1 17.29 -14.14 -12.40
C ALA A 1 17.10 -12.66 -12.10
N LEU A 2 17.79 -12.13 -11.10
CA LEU A 2 17.86 -10.70 -10.84
C LEU A 2 18.70 -10.08 -11.98
N ALA A 3 18.32 -8.87 -12.41
CA ALA A 3 19.06 -8.18 -13.45
C ALA A 3 20.48 -7.85 -12.95
N ASP A 4 21.49 -8.26 -13.70
CA ASP A 4 22.89 -7.98 -13.40
C ASP A 4 23.36 -6.64 -14.00
N ALA A 5 22.45 -5.89 -14.59
CA ALA A 5 22.70 -4.60 -15.22
C ALA A 5 21.49 -3.68 -15.05
N PRO A 6 21.69 -2.36 -15.06
CA PRO A 6 20.59 -1.40 -15.11
C PRO A 6 19.74 -1.60 -16.38
N PRO A 7 18.47 -1.12 -16.37
CA PRO A 7 17.63 -1.19 -17.56
C PRO A 7 18.30 -0.51 -18.76
N ALA A 8 18.08 -1.02 -19.96
CA ALA A 8 18.71 -0.50 -21.17
C ALA A 8 18.18 0.90 -21.58
N PHE A 9 17.00 1.22 -21.15
CA PHE A 9 16.29 2.48 -21.45
C PHE A 9 15.35 2.85 -20.30
N THR A 10 14.88 4.08 -20.28
CA THR A 10 13.86 4.50 -19.32
C THR A 10 12.54 3.80 -19.59
N GLU A 11 12.00 3.18 -18.57
CA GLU A 11 10.68 2.55 -18.57
C GLU A 11 9.69 3.42 -17.82
N VAL A 12 8.47 3.53 -18.35
CA VAL A 12 7.37 4.26 -17.72
C VAL A 12 6.13 3.39 -17.78
N GLY A 13 5.44 3.26 -16.68
CA GLY A 13 4.20 2.54 -16.63
C GLY A 13 3.12 3.31 -15.88
N LEU A 14 1.90 3.17 -16.34
CA LEU A 14 0.68 3.67 -15.70
C LEU A 14 -0.29 2.52 -15.54
N ARG A 15 -0.86 2.36 -14.34
CA ARG A 15 -1.94 1.44 -14.07
C ARG A 15 -3.09 2.17 -13.40
N TYR A 16 -4.27 1.87 -13.85
CA TYR A 16 -5.51 2.25 -13.17
C TYR A 16 -6.29 0.97 -12.83
N THR A 17 -6.78 0.89 -11.62
CA THR A 17 -7.61 -0.23 -11.14
C THR A 17 -8.84 0.37 -10.48
N HIS A 18 -10.00 -0.15 -10.84
CA HIS A 18 -11.27 0.16 -10.21
C HIS A 18 -11.84 -1.13 -9.63
N TYR A 19 -12.26 -1.08 -8.37
CA TYR A 19 -12.96 -2.15 -7.69
C TYR A 19 -14.25 -1.60 -7.11
N SER A 20 -15.36 -2.26 -7.38
CA SER A 20 -16.64 -1.90 -6.80
C SER A 20 -17.41 -3.13 -6.33
N GLU A 21 -18.12 -2.99 -5.27
CA GLU A 21 -19.03 -4.00 -4.72
C GLU A 21 -20.47 -3.53 -4.87
N ASP A 22 -21.35 -4.46 -5.22
CA ASP A 22 -22.78 -4.17 -5.27
C ASP A 22 -23.28 -3.80 -3.86
N SER A 23 -24.18 -2.81 -3.78
CA SER A 23 -24.85 -2.43 -2.53
C SER A 23 -25.64 -3.59 -1.94
N ILE A 24 -25.79 -3.58 -0.61
CA ILE A 24 -26.64 -4.56 0.08
C ILE A 24 -28.08 -4.03 0.08
N ASP A 25 -29.04 -4.93 -0.09
CA ASP A 25 -30.45 -4.59 -0.02
C ASP A 25 -30.77 -3.98 1.36
N GLN A 26 -31.56 -2.91 1.39
CA GLN A 26 -31.87 -2.16 2.60
C GLN A 26 -32.55 -3.01 3.68
N ASP A 27 -33.33 -4.01 3.27
CA ASP A 27 -34.02 -4.94 4.18
C ASP A 27 -33.06 -5.99 4.78
N ALA A 28 -31.90 -6.20 4.20
CA ALA A 28 -30.84 -7.06 4.75
C ALA A 28 -29.90 -6.31 5.71
N VAL A 29 -29.99 -4.96 5.82
CA VAL A 29 -29.14 -4.15 6.69
C VAL A 29 -29.87 -3.82 7.97
N ILE A 30 -29.33 -4.27 9.12
CA ILE A 30 -29.85 -3.93 10.46
C ILE A 30 -29.47 -2.50 10.86
N PHE A 31 -28.22 -2.12 10.54
CA PHE A 31 -27.68 -0.80 10.88
C PHE A 31 -26.53 -0.42 9.93
N GLY A 32 -26.43 0.86 9.57
CA GLY A 32 -25.38 1.42 8.74
C GLY A 32 -25.81 1.74 7.31
N ALA A 33 -24.84 2.07 6.46
CA ALA A 33 -25.06 2.36 5.05
C ALA A 33 -25.21 1.08 4.23
N THR A 34 -25.92 1.14 3.10
CA THR A 34 -26.06 0.03 2.16
C THR A 34 -24.92 -0.02 1.13
N ASP A 35 -24.24 1.11 0.95
CA ASP A 35 -23.16 1.24 -0.01
C ASP A 35 -21.93 0.48 0.49
N ARG A 36 -21.39 -0.36 -0.38
CA ARG A 36 -20.17 -1.11 -0.13
C ARG A 36 -18.98 -0.44 -0.80
N TYR A 37 -17.83 -1.09 -0.79
CA TYR A 37 -16.59 -0.49 -1.28
C TYR A 37 -16.64 -0.12 -2.75
N ASP A 38 -16.16 1.08 -3.02
CA ASP A 38 -15.77 1.59 -4.32
C ASP A 38 -14.35 2.14 -4.18
N ILE A 39 -13.39 1.57 -4.93
CA ILE A 39 -11.97 1.83 -4.75
C ILE A 39 -11.35 2.12 -6.12
N ASP A 40 -10.70 3.27 -6.24
CA ASP A 40 -9.91 3.67 -7.39
C ASP A 40 -8.43 3.73 -7.02
N ILE A 41 -7.60 2.98 -7.76
CA ILE A 41 -6.16 2.96 -7.56
C ILE A 41 -5.47 3.42 -8.83
N THR A 42 -4.69 4.49 -8.72
CA THR A 42 -3.83 4.97 -9.81
C THR A 42 -2.37 4.82 -9.42
N GLN A 43 -1.59 4.14 -10.27
CA GLN A 43 -0.17 3.88 -10.05
C GLN A 43 0.62 4.38 -11.25
N LEU A 44 1.67 5.16 -10.99
CA LEU A 44 2.67 5.59 -11.96
C LEU A 44 4.03 5.08 -11.49
N TRP A 45 4.81 4.47 -12.39
CA TRP A 45 6.20 4.16 -12.10
C TRP A 45 7.09 4.56 -13.26
N ILE A 46 8.29 5.00 -12.91
CA ILE A 46 9.33 5.36 -13.85
C ILE A 46 10.62 4.74 -13.35
N GLU A 47 11.32 3.99 -14.19
CA GLU A 47 12.68 3.53 -13.89
C GLU A 47 13.61 3.98 -15.02
N ALA A 48 14.75 4.56 -14.64
CA ALA A 48 15.72 5.08 -15.59
C ALA A 48 17.14 4.64 -15.23
N PRO A 49 17.96 4.25 -16.23
CA PRO A 49 19.39 4.02 -16.04
C PRO A 49 20.11 5.35 -15.75
N VAL A 50 21.08 5.31 -14.84
CA VAL A 50 21.94 6.44 -14.51
C VAL A 50 23.40 6.01 -14.69
N GLY A 51 24.00 6.38 -15.82
CA GLY A 51 25.30 5.86 -16.23
C GLY A 51 25.28 4.36 -16.53
N ALA A 52 26.40 3.69 -16.30
CA ALA A 52 26.57 2.29 -16.66
C ALA A 52 26.20 1.27 -15.55
N SER A 53 26.05 1.75 -14.32
CA SER A 53 25.95 0.87 -13.14
C SER A 53 24.85 1.24 -12.16
N TRP A 54 24.00 2.20 -12.47
CA TRP A 54 22.93 2.65 -11.57
C TRP A 54 21.58 2.68 -12.29
N SER A 55 20.53 2.46 -11.53
CA SER A 55 19.18 2.87 -11.89
C SER A 55 18.55 3.68 -10.77
N VAL A 56 17.57 4.51 -11.14
CA VAL A 56 16.69 5.23 -10.22
C VAL A 56 15.26 4.95 -10.65
N ALA A 57 14.42 4.58 -9.69
CA ALA A 57 13.00 4.42 -9.89
C ALA A 57 12.21 5.40 -9.01
N LEU A 58 11.09 5.86 -9.55
CA LEU A 58 10.07 6.64 -8.86
C LEU A 58 8.75 5.88 -8.98
N ASP A 59 8.09 5.67 -7.86
CA ASP A 59 6.76 5.09 -7.77
C ASP A 59 5.81 6.09 -7.10
N VAL A 60 4.63 6.27 -7.68
CA VAL A 60 3.57 7.10 -7.12
C VAL A 60 2.28 6.32 -7.18
N GLN A 61 1.62 6.17 -6.05
CA GLN A 61 0.31 5.54 -5.96
C GLN A 61 -0.68 6.48 -5.29
N ASN A 62 -1.88 6.54 -5.82
CA ASN A 62 -3.03 7.14 -5.17
C ASN A 62 -4.13 6.10 -5.07
N ASP A 63 -4.62 5.87 -3.86
CA ASP A 63 -5.73 4.99 -3.54
C ASP A 63 -6.86 5.86 -3.00
N TYR A 64 -7.98 5.88 -3.69
CA TYR A 64 -9.19 6.53 -3.23
C TYR A 64 -10.24 5.46 -2.94
N GLN A 65 -10.72 5.42 -1.72
CA GLN A 65 -11.68 4.44 -1.24
C GLN A 65 -12.90 5.13 -0.64
N THR A 66 -14.09 4.65 -1.01
CA THR A 66 -15.35 5.03 -0.38
C THR A 66 -16.16 3.78 -0.03
N GLY A 67 -17.15 3.95 0.84
CA GLY A 67 -18.11 2.90 1.15
C GLY A 67 -18.12 2.48 2.61
N ALA A 68 -18.89 1.44 2.90
CA ALA A 68 -19.04 0.88 4.23
C ALA A 68 -18.67 -0.60 4.26
N SER A 69 -18.10 -1.05 5.37
CA SER A 69 -17.70 -2.43 5.57
C SER A 69 -18.75 -3.23 6.35
N PRO A 70 -19.06 -4.49 5.98
CA PRO A 70 -19.76 -5.40 6.84
C PRO A 70 -18.95 -5.64 8.12
N TRP A 71 -19.54 -5.34 9.27
CA TRP A 71 -18.87 -5.51 10.56
C TRP A 71 -19.30 -6.79 11.26
N PHE A 72 -20.62 -7.05 11.25
CA PHE A 72 -21.19 -8.15 12.00
C PHE A 72 -22.46 -8.66 11.33
N VAL A 73 -22.75 -9.95 11.42
CA VAL A 73 -24.01 -10.56 11.01
C VAL A 73 -24.80 -10.93 12.27
N GLY A 74 -25.98 -10.39 12.41
CA GLY A 74 -26.89 -10.63 13.54
C GLY A 74 -28.25 -11.13 13.10
N ALA A 75 -29.09 -11.52 14.04
CA ALA A 75 -30.49 -11.84 13.78
C ALA A 75 -31.34 -10.59 13.80
N GLN A 76 -32.17 -10.42 12.78
CA GLN A 76 -33.22 -9.40 12.74
C GLN A 76 -34.40 -9.75 13.68
N GLN A 77 -35.38 -8.86 13.83
CA GLN A 77 -36.53 -9.09 14.70
C GLN A 77 -37.42 -10.27 14.25
N ASP A 78 -37.41 -10.58 12.97
CA ASP A 78 -38.12 -11.72 12.34
C ASP A 78 -37.32 -13.04 12.39
N GLY A 79 -36.07 -12.99 12.89
CA GLY A 79 -35.17 -14.13 13.02
C GLY A 79 -34.30 -14.40 11.79
N GLU A 80 -34.48 -13.63 10.72
CA GLU A 80 -33.61 -13.74 9.53
C GLU A 80 -32.23 -13.11 9.80
N PRO A 81 -31.17 -13.57 9.11
CA PRO A 81 -29.87 -12.96 9.23
C PRO A 81 -29.84 -11.58 8.58
N GLY A 82 -29.29 -10.61 9.30
CA GLY A 82 -29.06 -9.27 8.79
C GLY A 82 -27.64 -8.79 9.05
N VAL A 83 -27.20 -7.83 8.28
CA VAL A 83 -25.84 -7.29 8.35
C VAL A 83 -25.81 -5.98 9.12
N ILE A 84 -24.88 -5.83 10.02
CA ILE A 84 -24.52 -4.55 10.64
C ILE A 84 -23.30 -4.03 9.86
N MET A 85 -23.49 -2.91 9.19
CA MET A 85 -22.43 -2.22 8.46
C MET A 85 -21.72 -1.25 9.41
N SER A 86 -20.49 -0.86 9.08
CA SER A 86 -19.83 0.25 9.77
C SER A 86 -20.72 1.49 9.69
N GLY A 87 -20.92 2.15 10.81
CA GLY A 87 -21.90 3.25 10.91
C GLY A 87 -21.52 4.54 10.17
N ALA A 88 -20.30 4.60 9.61
CA ALA A 88 -19.81 5.69 8.79
C ALA A 88 -19.41 5.14 7.42
N SER A 89 -19.78 5.86 6.36
CA SER A 89 -19.14 5.66 5.07
C SER A 89 -17.67 6.02 5.24
N ILE A 90 -16.79 5.08 4.92
CA ILE A 90 -15.36 5.35 4.83
C ILE A 90 -15.16 6.20 3.59
N GLN A 91 -14.45 7.30 3.75
CA GLN A 91 -13.89 8.06 2.65
C GLN A 91 -12.43 8.28 3.02
N ASP A 92 -11.56 7.65 2.28
CA ASP A 92 -10.14 7.68 2.53
C ASP A 92 -9.39 7.89 1.21
N ASN A 93 -8.31 8.66 1.28
CA ASN A 93 -7.46 8.97 0.14
C ASN A 93 -6.00 8.88 0.57
N ARG A 94 -5.34 7.82 0.13
CA ARG A 94 -3.92 7.60 0.37
C ARG A 94 -3.09 8.02 -0.82
N VAL A 95 -2.03 8.76 -0.56
CA VAL A 95 -0.98 9.04 -1.53
C VAL A 95 0.33 8.46 -1.02
N GLU A 96 0.95 7.62 -1.81
CA GLU A 96 2.28 7.07 -1.54
C GLU A 96 3.25 7.47 -2.63
N VAL A 97 4.46 7.88 -2.22
CA VAL A 97 5.57 8.20 -3.12
C VAL A 97 6.80 7.43 -2.66
N GLY A 98 7.40 6.68 -3.57
CA GLY A 98 8.61 5.89 -3.34
C GLY A 98 9.73 6.27 -4.31
N VAL A 99 10.96 6.30 -3.81
CA VAL A 99 12.16 6.45 -4.63
C VAL A 99 13.10 5.30 -4.32
N THR A 100 13.54 4.60 -5.35
CA THR A 100 14.52 3.52 -5.26
C THR A 100 15.75 3.86 -6.08
N THR A 101 16.92 3.64 -5.54
CA THR A 101 18.18 3.66 -6.29
C THR A 101 18.85 2.30 -6.19
N ARG A 102 19.43 1.82 -7.29
CA ARG A 102 20.09 0.52 -7.35
C ARG A 102 21.43 0.62 -8.03
N TYR A 103 22.43 0.02 -7.42
CA TYR A 103 23.78 -0.15 -7.96
C TYR A 103 23.98 -1.57 -8.45
N PHE A 104 24.56 -1.70 -9.64
CA PHE A 104 24.84 -2.98 -10.30
C PHE A 104 26.36 -3.16 -10.45
N TRP A 105 26.84 -4.37 -10.18
CA TRP A 105 28.20 -4.81 -10.47
C TRP A 105 28.16 -6.18 -11.17
N ALA A 106 29.31 -6.70 -11.60
CA ALA A 106 29.39 -7.88 -12.48
C ALA A 106 28.58 -9.09 -11.99
N ASP A 107 28.54 -9.32 -10.67
CA ASP A 107 27.97 -10.54 -10.10
C ASP A 107 26.77 -10.24 -9.17
N GLY A 108 26.22 -9.02 -9.20
CA GLY A 108 25.10 -8.70 -8.31
C GLY A 108 24.63 -7.26 -8.36
N ASN A 109 23.75 -6.94 -7.43
CA ASN A 109 23.21 -5.60 -7.27
C ASN A 109 22.84 -5.30 -5.80
N ALA A 110 22.70 -4.03 -5.46
CA ALA A 110 22.17 -3.58 -4.19
C ALA A 110 21.23 -2.39 -4.41
N GLY A 111 20.14 -2.37 -3.67
CA GLY A 111 19.11 -1.33 -3.73
C GLY A 111 18.93 -0.65 -2.39
N PHE A 112 18.59 0.64 -2.45
CA PHE A 112 18.10 1.42 -1.33
C PHE A 112 16.83 2.13 -1.75
N ALA A 113 15.79 2.04 -0.91
CA ALA A 113 14.50 2.66 -1.16
C ALA A 113 14.05 3.50 0.04
N VAL A 114 13.34 4.57 -0.24
CA VAL A 114 12.57 5.35 0.72
C VAL A 114 11.18 5.53 0.16
N SER A 115 10.16 5.34 1.00
CA SER A 115 8.78 5.68 0.66
C SER A 115 8.13 6.48 1.77
N HIS A 116 7.13 7.26 1.38
CA HIS A 116 6.28 8.03 2.27
C HIS A 116 4.84 7.88 1.82
N SER A 117 3.96 7.59 2.76
CA SER A 117 2.51 7.45 2.57
C SER A 117 1.79 8.39 3.50
N ASP A 118 0.76 9.05 3.00
CA ASP A 118 -0.07 10.01 3.73
C ASP A 118 -1.55 9.70 3.49
N GLU A 119 -2.31 9.62 4.57
CA GLU A 119 -3.76 9.46 4.65
C GLU A 119 -4.32 10.43 5.70
N ASP A 120 -5.62 10.57 5.78
CA ASP A 120 -6.27 11.51 6.72
C ASP A 120 -5.94 11.24 8.20
N ASP A 121 -5.72 9.99 8.56
CA ASP A 121 -5.47 9.55 9.94
C ASP A 121 -4.25 8.64 10.11
N TYR A 122 -3.46 8.46 9.04
CA TYR A 122 -2.28 7.61 9.03
C TYR A 122 -1.18 8.18 8.15
N GLU A 123 0.03 8.27 8.68
CA GLU A 123 1.24 8.67 7.97
C GLU A 123 2.32 7.61 8.18
N ALA A 124 3.01 7.21 7.11
CA ALA A 124 4.09 6.24 7.19
C ALA A 124 5.31 6.69 6.39
N THR A 125 6.49 6.45 6.95
CA THR A 125 7.76 6.58 6.22
C THR A 125 8.55 5.29 6.37
N ALA A 126 8.95 4.71 5.24
CA ALA A 126 9.72 3.47 5.22
C ALA A 126 11.07 3.64 4.54
N LEU A 127 12.04 2.88 5.04
CA LEU A 127 13.36 2.71 4.46
C LEU A 127 13.58 1.23 4.20
N ALA A 128 14.15 0.89 3.04
CA ALA A 128 14.50 -0.47 2.70
C ALA A 128 15.89 -0.54 2.06
N PHE A 129 16.57 -1.63 2.33
CA PHE A 129 17.83 -2.00 1.69
C PHE A 129 17.73 -3.45 1.26
N ASP A 130 18.21 -3.76 0.05
CA ASP A 130 18.39 -5.12 -0.40
C ASP A 130 19.72 -5.28 -1.16
N ALA A 131 20.25 -6.48 -1.14
CA ALA A 131 21.40 -6.85 -1.96
C ALA A 131 21.31 -8.31 -2.40
N SER A 132 21.79 -8.57 -3.60
CA SER A 132 21.87 -9.91 -4.16
C SER A 132 23.15 -10.07 -4.97
N TRP A 133 23.79 -11.23 -4.84
CA TRP A 133 25.01 -11.54 -5.59
C TRP A 133 25.14 -13.03 -5.88
N ASN A 134 25.76 -13.35 -7.00
CA ASN A 134 26.07 -14.70 -7.42
C ASN A 134 27.45 -15.11 -6.92
N THR A 135 27.63 -16.41 -6.67
CA THR A 135 29.00 -16.98 -6.51
C THR A 135 29.73 -16.99 -7.82
N ALA A 136 31.06 -17.02 -7.77
CA ALA A 136 31.93 -16.99 -8.97
C ALA A 136 31.70 -18.15 -9.96
N ASP A 137 31.05 -19.22 -9.53
CA ASP A 137 30.67 -20.38 -10.37
C ASP A 137 29.21 -20.30 -10.87
N ASP A 138 28.48 -19.18 -10.58
CA ASP A 138 27.06 -18.98 -10.86
C ASP A 138 26.12 -20.07 -10.30
N ALA A 139 26.66 -20.92 -9.44
CA ALA A 139 25.89 -22.05 -8.90
C ALA A 139 24.96 -21.64 -7.75
N ARG A 140 25.19 -20.49 -7.14
CA ARG A 140 24.41 -20.00 -5.99
C ARG A 140 24.21 -18.50 -6.06
N THR A 141 23.02 -18.06 -5.68
CA THR A 141 22.68 -16.66 -5.45
C THR A 141 22.43 -16.46 -3.96
N TRP A 142 23.03 -15.45 -3.39
CA TRP A 142 22.77 -14.98 -2.04
C TRP A 142 21.95 -13.70 -2.11
N SER A 143 20.97 -13.57 -1.22
CA SER A 143 20.18 -12.36 -1.11
C SER A 143 20.00 -12.00 0.36
N THR A 144 19.99 -10.70 0.65
CA THR A 144 19.69 -10.15 1.96
C THR A 144 18.79 -8.93 1.78
N SER A 145 17.91 -8.71 2.75
CA SER A 145 17.07 -7.51 2.79
C SER A 145 16.86 -7.05 4.24
N PHE A 146 16.70 -5.76 4.39
CA PHE A 146 16.33 -5.12 5.65
C PHE A 146 15.36 -3.99 5.32
N SER A 147 14.33 -3.84 6.16
CA SER A 147 13.42 -2.71 6.08
C SER A 147 13.00 -2.25 7.47
N THR A 148 12.65 -0.98 7.58
CA THR A 148 12.08 -0.38 8.78
C THR A 148 11.07 0.67 8.34
N SER A 149 9.98 0.82 9.11
CA SER A 149 9.02 1.91 8.94
C SER A 149 8.83 2.66 10.26
N ARG A 150 8.37 3.88 10.12
CA ARG A 150 7.81 4.67 11.20
C ARG A 150 6.43 5.11 10.78
N ASP A 151 5.45 4.74 11.61
CA ASP A 151 4.05 4.94 11.34
C ASP A 151 3.46 5.85 12.45
N THR A 152 2.65 6.82 12.05
CA THR A 152 1.93 7.71 12.95
C THR A 152 0.44 7.51 12.72
N LEU A 153 -0.29 7.18 13.77
CA LEU A 153 -1.74 7.04 13.77
C LEU A 153 -2.35 8.25 14.48
N ASN A 154 -3.16 9.02 13.78
CA ASN A 154 -3.89 10.16 14.32
C ASN A 154 -5.39 10.06 14.00
N PRO A 155 -6.14 9.15 14.66
CA PRO A 155 -7.54 8.90 14.35
C PRO A 155 -8.39 10.16 14.48
N THR A 156 -8.85 10.72 13.38
CA THR A 156 -9.68 11.93 13.34
C THR A 156 -11.16 11.66 13.60
N GLN A 157 -11.59 10.40 13.51
CA GLN A 157 -12.99 9.97 13.62
C GLN A 157 -13.19 8.85 14.64
N GLY A 158 -12.70 9.04 15.85
CA GLY A 158 -12.98 8.10 16.94
C GLY A 158 -14.47 8.15 17.34
N VAL A 159 -15.15 7.01 17.25
CA VAL A 159 -16.54 6.84 17.74
C VAL A 159 -16.64 7.03 19.25
N ILE A 160 -15.51 7.01 19.95
CA ILE A 160 -15.41 7.19 21.39
C ILE A 160 -14.30 8.23 21.67
N PRO A 161 -14.67 9.49 21.98
CA PRO A 161 -13.68 10.58 22.21
C PRO A 161 -12.67 10.31 23.33
N VAL A 162 -12.90 9.31 24.17
CA VAL A 162 -12.07 8.96 25.33
C VAL A 162 -10.81 8.18 24.93
N PHE A 163 -10.76 7.60 23.72
CA PHE A 163 -9.65 6.75 23.25
C PHE A 163 -8.85 7.34 22.09
N VAL A 164 -9.18 8.55 21.66
CA VAL A 164 -8.42 9.22 20.60
C VAL A 164 -7.13 9.75 21.19
N THR A 165 -6.06 9.06 20.96
CA THR A 165 -4.70 9.52 21.25
C THR A 165 -3.85 9.26 20.04
N GLU A 166 -3.02 10.24 19.69
CA GLU A 166 -1.94 10.03 18.75
C GLU A 166 -1.01 8.91 19.26
N ALA A 167 -0.70 7.97 18.41
CA ALA A 167 0.24 6.88 18.70
C ALA A 167 1.30 6.80 17.63
N ASP A 168 2.55 6.91 18.02
CA ASP A 168 3.69 6.61 17.16
C ASP A 168 4.04 5.13 17.27
N LEU A 169 4.08 4.42 16.16
CA LEU A 169 4.48 3.02 16.07
C LEU A 169 5.81 2.92 15.31
N ASP A 170 6.85 2.52 16.01
CA ASP A 170 8.14 2.19 15.41
C ASP A 170 8.23 0.67 15.21
N THR A 171 8.40 0.21 13.95
CA THR A 171 8.52 -1.21 13.58
C THR A 171 9.82 -1.52 12.84
#